data_cec2709edcbd592794faf51cede28bd5
#
_entry.id   cec2709edcbd592794faf51cede28bd5
#
_cell.length_a   1.000
_cell.length_b   1.000
_cell.length_c   1.000
_cell.angle_alpha   90.00
_cell.angle_beta   90.00
_cell.angle_gamma   90.00
#
_symmetry.space_group_name_H-M   'P 1'
#
loop_
_entity.id
_entity.type
_entity.pdbx_description
1 polymer ?
#
loop_
_entity_poly.entity_id
_entity_poly.type
_entity_poly.pdbx_seq_one_letter_code
_entity_poly.pdbx_strand_id
1 'polypeptide(L)'
;IREFTKRVQAGRLLVNTPSVHGAIGEIYNANTPSLTLGCGSMGGNSTTDNVSVHNLLNIKRVATRKSRMKWFRLPERIYFEPGSLEYLSKLYTHKRAVIITDVTMLELGYVERAIQQLAKVNMEVRVFEEVEPDPSVETVERGTALLQDFQPDLIIALGGGSPIDAAKAMWLFYEYPDTNFEALRLRFSDIRKRTFKYPKLGIKATFIAIPTTSGTGSEVTSFAVITDKKRGIK
;
A
#
# COMPACT_ATOMS: atom_id res chain seq x y z
N ILE A 1 -10.63 17.33 -39.61
CA ILE A 1 -9.48 16.61 -39.04
C ILE A 1 -9.85 16.10 -37.65
N ARG A 2 -10.21 16.95 -36.67
CA ARG A 2 -10.48 16.54 -35.26
C ARG A 2 -11.52 15.42 -35.13
N GLU A 3 -12.62 15.48 -35.91
CA GLU A 3 -13.67 14.46 -35.84
C GLU A 3 -13.22 13.14 -36.51
N PHE A 4 -12.48 13.22 -37.58
CA PHE A 4 -11.86 12.08 -38.24
C PHE A 4 -10.85 11.38 -37.33
N THR A 5 -9.99 12.14 -36.63
CA THR A 5 -9.00 11.61 -35.69
C THR A 5 -9.61 10.79 -34.57
N LYS A 6 -10.83 11.13 -34.11
CA LYS A 6 -11.52 10.41 -33.05
C LYS A 6 -12.07 9.04 -33.48
N ARG A 7 -12.40 8.88 -34.78
CA ARG A 7 -13.07 7.70 -35.31
C ARG A 7 -12.15 6.68 -35.96
N VAL A 8 -10.98 7.12 -36.41
CA VAL A 8 -10.01 6.24 -37.08
C VAL A 8 -9.24 5.41 -36.10
N GLN A 9 -9.25 4.10 -36.29
CA GLN A 9 -8.48 3.13 -35.52
C GLN A 9 -7.05 3.02 -36.08
N ALA A 10 -6.24 4.05 -35.86
CA ALA A 10 -4.84 4.10 -36.28
C ALA A 10 -3.99 4.79 -35.21
N GLY A 11 -2.83 4.20 -34.90
CA GLY A 11 -1.86 4.78 -33.96
C GLY A 11 -1.20 6.08 -34.49
N ARG A 12 -1.32 6.35 -35.79
CA ARG A 12 -0.71 7.51 -36.44
C ARG A 12 -1.55 8.01 -37.60
N LEU A 13 -1.73 9.33 -37.67
CA LEU A 13 -2.44 10.02 -38.74
C LEU A 13 -1.52 11.07 -39.34
N LEU A 14 -1.31 11.03 -40.64
CA LEU A 14 -0.49 11.97 -41.39
C LEU A 14 -1.40 12.91 -42.21
N VAL A 15 -1.17 14.20 -42.11
CA VAL A 15 -1.98 15.22 -42.81
C VAL A 15 -1.08 15.96 -43.79
N ASN A 16 -1.53 16.04 -45.04
CA ASN A 16 -0.83 16.75 -46.13
C ASN A 16 0.62 16.29 -46.35
N THR A 17 0.92 15.02 -46.07
CA THR A 17 2.25 14.49 -46.21
C THR A 17 2.15 13.05 -46.78
N PRO A 18 2.98 12.67 -47.78
CA PRO A 18 3.04 11.28 -48.23
C PRO A 18 3.34 10.35 -47.06
N SER A 19 2.63 9.21 -47.01
CA SER A 19 2.66 8.30 -45.85
C SER A 19 4.07 7.80 -45.54
N VAL A 20 4.87 7.50 -46.53
CA VAL A 20 6.26 7.06 -46.36
C VAL A 20 7.12 8.13 -45.70
N HIS A 21 7.10 9.34 -46.21
CA HIS A 21 7.93 10.45 -45.70
C HIS A 21 7.43 10.92 -44.33
N GLY A 22 6.10 11.06 -44.15
CA GLY A 22 5.53 11.50 -42.89
C GLY A 22 5.70 10.50 -41.75
N ALA A 23 5.75 9.22 -42.06
CA ALA A 23 5.95 8.17 -41.07
C ALA A 23 7.41 8.08 -40.57
N ILE A 24 8.39 8.32 -41.46
CA ILE A 24 9.83 8.27 -41.10
C ILE A 24 10.20 9.36 -40.06
N GLY A 25 9.61 10.53 -40.13
CA GLY A 25 9.88 11.64 -39.20
C GLY A 25 10.94 12.63 -39.64
N GLU A 26 11.39 13.53 -38.75
CA GLU A 26 12.42 14.55 -38.83
C GLU A 26 12.18 15.65 -39.89
N ILE A 27 12.30 15.37 -41.17
CA ILE A 27 12.21 16.41 -42.22
C ILE A 27 10.79 16.97 -42.35
N TYR A 28 9.78 16.18 -42.10
CA TYR A 28 8.37 16.53 -42.37
C TYR A 28 7.53 16.75 -41.12
N ASN A 29 8.03 16.33 -39.96
CA ASN A 29 7.33 16.47 -38.68
C ASN A 29 8.27 16.22 -37.48
N ALA A 30 7.73 16.38 -36.26
CA ALA A 30 8.50 16.23 -35.03
C ALA A 30 8.66 14.78 -34.53
N ASN A 31 8.30 13.76 -35.32
CA ASN A 31 8.53 12.38 -34.94
C ASN A 31 10.02 12.02 -34.99
N THR A 32 10.47 11.21 -34.05
CA THR A 32 11.84 10.68 -34.08
C THR A 32 12.09 9.89 -35.36
N PRO A 33 13.19 10.15 -36.10
CA PRO A 33 13.48 9.43 -37.34
C PRO A 33 13.63 7.93 -37.12
N SER A 34 12.85 7.13 -37.85
CA SER A 34 12.98 5.67 -37.83
C SER A 34 12.27 5.02 -39.01
N LEU A 35 12.81 3.92 -39.48
CA LEU A 35 12.15 3.04 -40.43
C LEU A 35 11.25 2.00 -39.75
N THR A 36 11.42 1.78 -38.45
CA THR A 36 10.60 0.86 -37.66
C THR A 36 9.56 1.65 -36.87
N LEU A 37 8.29 1.39 -37.17
CA LEU A 37 7.14 2.15 -36.64
C LEU A 37 6.31 1.30 -35.68
N GLY A 38 5.91 1.90 -34.54
CA GLY A 38 4.93 1.32 -33.64
C GLY A 38 3.51 1.71 -34.03
N CYS A 39 2.57 0.77 -33.96
CA CYS A 39 1.14 0.99 -34.26
C CYS A 39 0.28 1.06 -33.00
N GLY A 40 0.87 0.94 -31.82
CA GLY A 40 0.15 0.90 -30.55
C GLY A 40 -0.73 -0.33 -30.38
N SER A 41 -1.62 -0.30 -29.41
CA SER A 41 -2.56 -1.40 -29.11
C SER A 41 -3.49 -1.76 -30.27
N MET A 42 -3.82 -0.81 -31.14
CA MET A 42 -4.62 -1.04 -32.34
C MET A 42 -3.93 -1.96 -33.35
N GLY A 43 -2.61 -1.96 -33.38
CA GLY A 43 -1.79 -2.83 -34.22
C GLY A 43 -1.09 -3.97 -33.47
N GLY A 44 -1.47 -4.22 -32.21
CA GLY A 44 -0.86 -5.25 -31.37
C GLY A 44 0.55 -4.92 -30.89
N ASN A 45 0.96 -3.65 -30.91
CA ASN A 45 2.26 -3.19 -30.45
C ASN A 45 2.18 -2.48 -29.10
N SER A 46 3.30 -2.48 -28.36
CA SER A 46 3.42 -1.79 -27.07
C SER A 46 3.77 -0.30 -27.16
N THR A 47 4.03 0.22 -28.35
CA THR A 47 4.33 1.64 -28.59
C THR A 47 3.65 2.19 -29.82
N THR A 48 3.32 3.50 -29.83
CA THR A 48 2.86 4.26 -30.98
C THR A 48 3.98 5.11 -31.62
N ASP A 49 5.15 5.13 -30.99
CA ASP A 49 6.28 5.96 -31.41
C ASP A 49 7.09 5.31 -32.54
N ASN A 50 7.93 6.10 -33.19
CA ASN A 50 8.95 5.59 -34.06
C ASN A 50 9.97 4.81 -33.24
N VAL A 51 10.18 3.54 -33.58
CA VAL A 51 11.08 2.66 -32.82
C VAL A 51 12.53 3.08 -33.07
N SER A 52 13.24 3.37 -32.03
CA SER A 52 14.64 3.83 -32.05
C SER A 52 15.47 3.08 -31.01
N VAL A 53 16.73 3.43 -30.88
CA VAL A 53 17.61 2.87 -29.83
C VAL A 53 17.03 3.01 -28.43
N HIS A 54 16.24 4.05 -28.17
CA HIS A 54 15.59 4.24 -26.87
C HIS A 54 14.62 3.14 -26.49
N ASN A 55 14.00 2.49 -27.46
CA ASN A 55 13.09 1.34 -27.21
C ASN A 55 13.85 0.06 -26.88
N LEU A 56 15.15 0.01 -27.14
CA LEU A 56 16.04 -1.10 -26.83
C LEU A 56 16.82 -0.88 -25.51
N LEU A 57 16.79 0.33 -24.97
CA LEU A 57 17.48 0.68 -23.73
C LEU A 57 16.64 0.31 -22.51
N ASN A 58 17.23 -0.45 -21.62
CA ASN A 58 16.68 -0.66 -20.29
C ASN A 58 17.14 0.49 -19.37
N ILE A 59 16.28 1.50 -19.19
CA ILE A 59 16.61 2.70 -18.43
C ILE A 59 16.55 2.42 -16.94
N LYS A 60 17.70 2.38 -16.29
CA LYS A 60 17.78 2.32 -14.82
C LYS A 60 17.73 3.73 -14.26
N ARG A 61 16.69 4.01 -13.45
CA ARG A 61 16.56 5.31 -12.78
C ARG A 61 17.20 5.23 -11.40
N VAL A 62 18.07 6.21 -11.10
CA VAL A 62 18.62 6.41 -9.76
C VAL A 62 17.97 7.65 -9.17
N ALA A 63 17.20 7.47 -8.12
CA ALA A 63 16.59 8.57 -7.39
C ALA A 63 17.41 8.90 -6.14
N THR A 64 17.82 10.14 -5.99
CA THR A 64 18.52 10.62 -4.82
C THR A 64 17.68 11.64 -4.06
N ARG A 65 17.75 11.64 -2.74
CA ARG A 65 17.05 12.62 -1.92
C ARG A 65 17.68 14.00 -2.07
N LYS A 66 16.90 15.01 -2.45
CA LYS A 66 17.36 16.40 -2.57
C LYS A 66 17.51 17.12 -1.23
N SER A 67 16.87 16.65 -0.18
CA SER A 67 16.91 17.30 1.14
C SER A 67 18.19 16.98 1.88
N ARG A 68 18.83 18.02 2.47
CA ARG A 68 19.98 17.87 3.37
C ARG A 68 19.60 17.38 4.76
N MET A 69 18.31 17.48 5.14
CA MET A 69 17.83 17.02 6.44
C MET A 69 17.71 15.50 6.43
N LYS A 70 18.55 14.85 7.23
CA LYS A 70 18.50 13.41 7.46
C LYS A 70 17.87 13.19 8.82
N TRP A 71 16.77 12.48 8.85
CA TRP A 71 16.17 12.01 10.09
C TRP A 71 15.77 10.54 9.92
N PHE A 72 15.86 9.82 11.02
CA PHE A 72 15.53 8.41 11.09
C PHE A 72 14.63 8.22 12.31
N ARG A 73 13.51 7.56 12.12
CA ARG A 73 12.56 7.27 13.19
C ARG A 73 12.29 5.78 13.20
N LEU A 74 12.46 5.18 14.35
CA LEU A 74 12.11 3.78 14.61
C LEU A 74 10.95 3.71 15.62
N PRO A 75 10.29 2.55 15.70
CA PRO A 75 9.46 2.22 16.85
C PRO A 75 10.22 2.41 18.15
N GLU A 76 9.51 2.72 19.23
CA GLU A 76 10.14 2.94 20.54
C GLU A 76 10.90 1.71 21.03
N ARG A 77 10.39 0.51 20.70
CA ARG A 77 11.00 -0.77 21.08
C ARG A 77 10.95 -1.75 19.92
N ILE A 78 12.03 -2.48 19.71
CA ILE A 78 12.15 -3.54 18.71
C ILE A 78 12.78 -4.75 19.39
N TYR A 79 12.13 -5.90 19.27
CA TYR A 79 12.59 -7.20 19.75
C TYR A 79 12.82 -8.11 18.54
N PHE A 80 14.01 -8.67 18.36
CA PHE A 80 14.41 -9.33 17.12
C PHE A 80 15.21 -10.63 17.28
N GLU A 81 15.14 -11.28 18.43
CA GLU A 81 15.84 -12.56 18.67
C GLU A 81 14.86 -13.74 18.68
N PRO A 82 15.34 -15.00 18.46
CA PRO A 82 14.53 -16.18 18.72
C PRO A 82 13.94 -16.14 20.13
N GLY A 83 12.63 -16.36 20.24
CA GLY A 83 11.93 -16.24 21.51
C GLY A 83 11.35 -14.85 21.79
N SER A 84 11.55 -13.85 20.94
CA SER A 84 11.01 -12.49 21.14
C SER A 84 9.49 -12.44 21.36
N LEU A 85 8.76 -13.44 20.86
CA LEU A 85 7.32 -13.58 21.08
C LEU A 85 6.98 -13.72 22.60
N GLU A 86 7.89 -14.23 23.42
CA GLU A 86 7.71 -14.35 24.86
C GLU A 86 7.53 -13.00 25.56
N TYR A 87 7.93 -11.90 24.90
CA TYR A 87 7.70 -10.55 25.42
C TYR A 87 6.22 -10.27 25.66
N LEU A 88 5.32 -10.88 24.91
CA LEU A 88 3.88 -10.73 25.09
C LEU A 88 3.44 -11.13 26.52
N SER A 89 4.13 -12.08 27.15
CA SER A 89 3.88 -12.48 28.56
C SER A 89 4.33 -11.44 29.60
N LYS A 90 4.95 -10.35 29.17
CA LYS A 90 5.36 -9.23 30.06
C LYS A 90 4.40 -8.05 30.01
N LEU A 91 3.33 -8.13 29.21
CA LEU A 91 2.35 -7.06 29.00
C LEU A 91 1.22 -7.07 30.06
N TYR A 92 1.57 -7.27 31.31
CA TYR A 92 0.65 -7.40 32.45
C TYR A 92 -0.15 -6.11 32.77
N THR A 93 0.19 -4.99 32.16
CA THR A 93 -0.56 -3.73 32.30
C THR A 93 -1.78 -3.64 31.39
N HIS A 94 -1.85 -4.50 30.38
CA HIS A 94 -2.96 -4.58 29.44
C HIS A 94 -3.95 -5.68 29.87
N LYS A 95 -5.21 -5.55 29.49
CA LYS A 95 -6.30 -6.48 29.88
C LYS A 95 -6.95 -7.15 28.69
N ARG A 96 -7.11 -6.45 27.59
CA ARG A 96 -7.83 -6.94 26.40
C ARG A 96 -6.99 -6.72 25.14
N ALA A 97 -6.68 -7.79 24.44
CA ALA A 97 -5.94 -7.75 23.19
C ALA A 97 -6.81 -8.18 22.01
N VAL A 98 -6.63 -7.52 20.87
CA VAL A 98 -7.11 -8.04 19.58
C VAL A 98 -5.91 -8.38 18.71
N ILE A 99 -5.88 -9.62 18.20
CA ILE A 99 -4.91 -10.07 17.20
C ILE A 99 -5.56 -9.91 15.83
N ILE A 100 -4.97 -9.09 14.96
CA ILE A 100 -5.41 -8.87 13.59
C ILE A 100 -4.45 -9.65 12.69
N THR A 101 -4.98 -10.55 11.87
CA THR A 101 -4.20 -11.55 11.14
C THR A 101 -4.94 -12.05 9.89
N ASP A 102 -4.33 -13.01 9.20
CA ASP A 102 -4.93 -13.77 8.11
C ASP A 102 -5.06 -15.27 8.47
N VAL A 103 -5.85 -15.98 7.67
CA VAL A 103 -6.12 -17.42 7.88
C VAL A 103 -4.83 -18.25 7.86
N THR A 104 -3.84 -17.87 7.04
CA THR A 104 -2.56 -18.60 6.95
C THR A 104 -1.81 -18.60 8.27
N MET A 105 -1.83 -17.48 9.00
CA MET A 105 -1.17 -17.40 10.31
C MET A 105 -1.84 -18.27 11.37
N LEU A 106 -3.16 -18.47 11.26
CA LEU A 106 -3.90 -19.43 12.09
C LEU A 106 -3.49 -20.86 11.77
N GLU A 107 -3.55 -21.24 10.48
CA GLU A 107 -3.19 -22.60 10.02
C GLU A 107 -1.74 -22.97 10.39
N LEU A 108 -0.82 -22.02 10.35
CA LEU A 108 0.57 -22.20 10.75
C LEU A 108 0.78 -22.22 12.30
N GLY A 109 -0.28 -21.97 13.08
CA GLY A 109 -0.23 -22.00 14.54
C GLY A 109 0.48 -20.79 15.19
N TYR A 110 0.78 -19.74 14.45
CA TYR A 110 1.44 -18.54 15.00
C TYR A 110 0.52 -17.75 15.92
N VAL A 111 -0.76 -17.69 15.59
CA VAL A 111 -1.78 -17.05 16.43
C VAL A 111 -1.91 -17.74 17.76
N GLU A 112 -2.00 -19.07 17.76
CA GLU A 112 -2.08 -19.88 18.98
C GLU A 112 -0.86 -19.66 19.90
N ARG A 113 0.34 -19.60 19.31
CA ARG A 113 1.55 -19.29 20.07
C ARG A 113 1.51 -17.91 20.72
N ALA A 114 0.95 -16.91 20.06
CA ALA A 114 0.77 -15.57 20.63
C ALA A 114 -0.26 -15.60 21.78
N ILE A 115 -1.41 -16.27 21.58
CA ILE A 115 -2.44 -16.42 22.61
C ILE A 115 -1.89 -17.11 23.85
N GLN A 116 -1.08 -18.17 23.72
CA GLN A 116 -0.45 -18.85 24.84
C GLN A 116 0.45 -17.93 25.67
N GLN A 117 1.15 -16.98 25.04
CA GLN A 117 1.96 -16.00 25.80
C GLN A 117 1.05 -15.00 26.53
N LEU A 118 -0.01 -14.51 25.89
CA LEU A 118 -0.96 -13.57 26.47
C LEU A 118 -1.76 -14.20 27.63
N ALA A 119 -2.06 -15.49 27.54
CA ALA A 119 -2.74 -16.25 28.59
C ALA A 119 -1.93 -16.30 29.91
N LYS A 120 -0.60 -16.24 29.84
CA LYS A 120 0.27 -16.23 31.05
C LYS A 120 0.04 -14.97 31.91
N VAL A 121 -0.51 -13.92 31.34
CA VAL A 121 -0.85 -12.65 32.04
C VAL A 121 -2.36 -12.44 32.16
N ASN A 122 -3.16 -13.49 31.97
CA ASN A 122 -4.63 -13.48 32.05
C ASN A 122 -5.27 -12.43 31.14
N MET A 123 -4.72 -12.22 29.95
CA MET A 123 -5.26 -11.27 28.98
C MET A 123 -6.45 -11.88 28.23
N GLU A 124 -7.54 -11.13 28.14
CA GLU A 124 -8.67 -11.51 27.30
C GLU A 124 -8.31 -11.21 25.84
N VAL A 125 -8.46 -12.22 24.95
CA VAL A 125 -8.01 -12.12 23.57
C VAL A 125 -9.18 -12.39 22.62
N ARG A 126 -9.34 -11.50 21.62
CA ARG A 126 -10.14 -11.78 20.41
C ARG A 126 -9.23 -11.79 19.18
N VAL A 127 -9.62 -12.54 18.18
CA VAL A 127 -8.89 -12.65 16.91
C VAL A 127 -9.76 -12.15 15.78
N PHE A 128 -9.19 -11.33 14.91
CA PHE A 128 -9.75 -10.94 13.63
C PHE A 128 -8.87 -11.55 12.52
N GLU A 129 -9.36 -12.60 11.87
CA GLU A 129 -8.60 -13.43 10.91
C GLU A 129 -8.95 -13.17 9.44
N GLU A 130 -9.85 -12.24 9.20
CA GLU A 130 -10.46 -12.01 7.90
C GLU A 130 -9.64 -11.07 6.99
N VAL A 131 -8.34 -10.88 7.25
CA VAL A 131 -7.54 -10.00 6.40
C VAL A 131 -7.13 -10.74 5.14
N GLU A 132 -7.66 -10.32 4.00
CA GLU A 132 -7.28 -10.80 2.69
C GLU A 132 -5.98 -10.14 2.17
N PRO A 133 -5.28 -10.76 1.20
CA PRO A 133 -4.24 -10.08 0.45
C PRO A 133 -4.77 -8.78 -0.17
N ASP A 134 -4.01 -7.68 -0.06
CA ASP A 134 -4.47 -6.35 -0.47
C ASP A 134 -5.77 -5.92 0.24
N PRO A 135 -5.75 -5.71 1.56
CA PRO A 135 -6.94 -5.53 2.36
C PRO A 135 -7.82 -4.39 1.89
N SER A 136 -9.13 -4.62 1.91
CA SER A 136 -10.13 -3.66 1.45
C SER A 136 -10.60 -2.71 2.55
N VAL A 137 -11.23 -1.61 2.12
CA VAL A 137 -11.91 -0.67 3.04
C VAL A 137 -12.96 -1.43 3.87
N GLU A 138 -13.70 -2.32 3.24
CA GLU A 138 -14.73 -3.13 3.91
C GLU A 138 -14.16 -4.03 5.01
N THR A 139 -12.97 -4.60 4.80
CA THR A 139 -12.28 -5.38 5.83
C THR A 139 -11.84 -4.52 7.00
N VAL A 140 -11.32 -3.32 6.71
CA VAL A 140 -10.96 -2.36 7.75
C VAL A 140 -12.19 -1.93 8.56
N GLU A 141 -13.34 -1.70 7.92
CA GLU A 141 -14.59 -1.35 8.59
C GLU A 141 -15.06 -2.46 9.54
N ARG A 142 -15.06 -3.74 9.08
CA ARG A 142 -15.43 -4.89 9.94
C ARG A 142 -14.49 -5.04 11.14
N GLY A 143 -13.18 -4.98 10.92
CA GLY A 143 -12.22 -5.05 12.01
C GLY A 143 -12.34 -3.89 12.98
N THR A 144 -12.60 -2.66 12.48
CA THR A 144 -12.85 -1.50 13.33
C THR A 144 -14.11 -1.68 14.20
N ALA A 145 -15.18 -2.26 13.65
CA ALA A 145 -16.39 -2.56 14.41
C ALA A 145 -16.11 -3.56 15.55
N LEU A 146 -15.30 -4.61 15.31
CA LEU A 146 -14.85 -5.52 16.35
C LEU A 146 -14.05 -4.80 17.45
N LEU A 147 -13.14 -3.89 17.06
CA LEU A 147 -12.38 -3.11 18.04
C LEU A 147 -13.28 -2.19 18.88
N GLN A 148 -14.29 -1.59 18.26
CA GLN A 148 -15.26 -0.72 18.98
C GLN A 148 -16.15 -1.50 19.95
N ASP A 149 -16.57 -2.72 19.59
CA ASP A 149 -17.34 -3.62 20.46
C ASP A 149 -16.51 -4.13 21.62
N PHE A 150 -15.34 -4.65 21.34
CA PHE A 150 -14.47 -5.29 22.32
C PHE A 150 -13.68 -4.32 23.19
N GLN A 151 -13.38 -3.12 22.70
CA GLN A 151 -12.64 -2.07 23.41
C GLN A 151 -11.26 -2.54 23.91
N PRO A 152 -10.37 -3.02 23.04
CA PRO A 152 -9.04 -3.49 23.45
C PRO A 152 -8.14 -2.31 23.89
N ASP A 153 -7.23 -2.58 24.80
CA ASP A 153 -6.12 -1.72 25.17
C ASP A 153 -4.78 -2.15 24.52
N LEU A 154 -4.82 -3.28 23.79
CA LEU A 154 -3.71 -3.81 23.01
C LEU A 154 -4.19 -4.29 21.63
N ILE A 155 -3.55 -3.85 20.58
CA ILE A 155 -3.76 -4.33 19.20
C ILE A 155 -2.47 -4.97 18.71
N ILE A 156 -2.55 -6.23 18.29
CA ILE A 156 -1.42 -7.01 17.77
C ILE A 156 -1.69 -7.30 16.30
N ALA A 157 -0.86 -6.79 15.42
CA ALA A 157 -0.86 -7.13 13.99
C ALA A 157 0.13 -8.27 13.76
N LEU A 158 -0.36 -9.46 13.42
CA LEU A 158 0.47 -10.65 13.21
C LEU A 158 0.34 -11.12 11.76
N GLY A 159 1.44 -11.08 11.01
CA GLY A 159 1.44 -11.54 9.62
C GLY A 159 2.36 -10.73 8.71
N GLY A 160 2.06 -10.75 7.42
CA GLY A 160 2.75 -9.97 6.40
C GLY A 160 2.32 -8.51 6.35
N GLY A 161 2.62 -7.84 5.24
CA GLY A 161 2.24 -6.43 5.05
C GLY A 161 0.74 -6.20 5.14
N SER A 162 -0.10 -7.09 4.58
CA SER A 162 -1.55 -6.95 4.55
C SER A 162 -2.19 -6.92 5.95
N PRO A 163 -1.95 -7.87 6.86
CA PRO A 163 -2.42 -7.78 8.24
C PRO A 163 -1.92 -6.54 8.98
N ILE A 164 -0.65 -6.16 8.80
CA ILE A 164 -0.09 -4.99 9.47
C ILE A 164 -0.73 -3.70 8.97
N ASP A 165 -0.92 -3.55 7.66
CA ASP A 165 -1.53 -2.36 7.08
C ASP A 165 -3.02 -2.24 7.43
N ALA A 166 -3.77 -3.36 7.38
CA ALA A 166 -5.15 -3.40 7.84
C ALA A 166 -5.27 -2.99 9.32
N ALA A 167 -4.41 -3.56 10.18
CA ALA A 167 -4.40 -3.27 11.60
C ALA A 167 -4.09 -1.80 11.91
N LYS A 168 -3.16 -1.17 11.18
CA LYS A 168 -2.86 0.27 11.31
C LYS A 168 -4.07 1.14 10.96
N ALA A 169 -4.78 0.79 9.90
CA ALA A 169 -6.00 1.49 9.51
C ALA A 169 -7.11 1.30 10.55
N MET A 170 -7.35 0.05 10.99
CA MET A 170 -8.32 -0.25 12.04
C MET A 170 -8.02 0.49 13.35
N TRP A 171 -6.74 0.53 13.76
CA TRP A 171 -6.30 1.28 14.95
C TRP A 171 -6.62 2.77 14.85
N LEU A 172 -6.36 3.39 13.68
CA LEU A 172 -6.68 4.79 13.44
C LEU A 172 -8.19 5.05 13.60
N PHE A 173 -9.04 4.26 12.97
CA PHE A 173 -10.50 4.44 13.04
C PHE A 173 -11.07 4.04 14.39
N TYR A 174 -10.44 3.13 15.13
CA TYR A 174 -10.81 2.81 16.51
C TYR A 174 -10.57 3.98 17.45
N GLU A 175 -9.42 4.64 17.35
CA GLU A 175 -9.11 5.80 18.20
C GLU A 175 -9.82 7.07 17.76
N TYR A 176 -10.02 7.26 16.45
CA TYR A 176 -10.62 8.45 15.83
C TYR A 176 -11.71 8.08 14.82
N PRO A 177 -12.91 7.71 15.32
CA PRO A 177 -14.01 7.25 14.47
C PRO A 177 -14.48 8.27 13.42
N ASP A 178 -14.33 9.56 13.71
CA ASP A 178 -14.74 10.65 12.79
C ASP A 178 -13.74 10.86 11.63
N THR A 179 -12.70 10.06 11.56
CA THR A 179 -11.71 10.15 10.48
C THR A 179 -12.30 9.64 9.16
N ASN A 180 -12.18 10.45 8.10
CA ASN A 180 -12.68 10.10 6.77
C ASN A 180 -11.57 9.50 5.91
N PHE A 181 -11.81 8.33 5.31
CA PHE A 181 -10.90 7.70 4.33
C PHE A 181 -10.52 8.65 3.19
N GLU A 182 -11.47 9.44 2.70
CA GLU A 182 -11.25 10.39 1.62
C GLU A 182 -10.24 11.48 2.01
N ALA A 183 -10.33 11.99 3.23
CA ALA A 183 -9.38 12.98 3.73
C ALA A 183 -7.95 12.40 3.86
N LEU A 184 -7.83 11.14 4.26
CA LEU A 184 -6.54 10.43 4.32
C LEU A 184 -5.93 10.27 2.93
N ARG A 185 -6.72 9.87 1.94
CA ARG A 185 -6.32 9.70 0.55
C ARG A 185 -5.86 11.03 -0.09
N LEU A 186 -6.63 12.10 0.10
CA LEU A 186 -6.31 13.43 -0.43
C LEU A 186 -4.97 13.95 0.09
N ARG A 187 -4.61 13.64 1.32
CA ARG A 187 -3.29 13.98 1.84
C ARG A 187 -2.16 13.26 1.11
N PHE A 188 -2.36 12.02 0.72
CA PHE A 188 -1.35 11.25 0.00
C PHE A 188 -1.14 11.80 -1.42
N SER A 189 -2.23 12.20 -2.09
CA SER A 189 -2.18 12.78 -3.44
C SER A 189 -1.68 14.23 -3.45
N ASP A 190 -1.80 14.98 -2.34
CA ASP A 190 -1.35 16.37 -2.24
C ASP A 190 -0.43 16.61 -1.04
N ILE A 191 0.78 16.08 -1.13
CA ILE A 191 1.82 16.23 -0.10
C ILE A 191 2.14 17.72 0.21
N ARG A 192 1.91 18.64 -0.73
CA ARG A 192 2.24 20.04 -0.57
C ARG A 192 1.24 20.79 0.30
N LYS A 193 -0.03 20.48 0.18
CA LYS A 193 -1.10 21.21 0.88
C LYS A 193 -1.26 20.77 2.33
N ARG A 194 -0.82 19.57 2.71
CA ARG A 194 -0.90 19.03 4.07
C ARG A 194 -2.27 19.26 4.71
N THR A 195 -3.33 19.03 3.94
CA THR A 195 -4.72 19.34 4.30
C THR A 195 -5.22 18.54 5.50
N PHE A 196 -4.61 17.40 5.79
CA PHE A 196 -4.96 16.55 6.92
C PHE A 196 -3.77 16.39 7.88
N LYS A 197 -3.98 16.63 9.16
CA LYS A 197 -2.97 16.38 10.20
C LYS A 197 -3.32 15.06 10.90
N TYR A 198 -2.43 14.06 10.79
CA TYR A 198 -2.66 12.81 11.50
C TYR A 198 -2.74 13.02 13.00
N PRO A 199 -3.75 12.45 13.66
CA PRO A 199 -3.83 12.48 15.11
C PRO A 199 -2.71 11.65 15.74
N LYS A 200 -2.47 11.88 17.02
CA LYS A 200 -1.52 11.06 17.78
C LYS A 200 -2.23 9.78 18.19
N LEU A 201 -1.79 8.64 17.69
CA LEU A 201 -2.28 7.32 18.08
C LEU A 201 -1.61 6.81 19.35
N GLY A 202 -2.19 5.77 19.96
CA GLY A 202 -1.72 5.14 21.19
C GLY A 202 -2.33 5.73 22.45
N ILE A 203 -3.53 6.30 22.34
CA ILE A 203 -4.29 6.83 23.50
C ILE A 203 -5.19 5.75 24.09
N LYS A 204 -5.92 5.02 23.22
CA LYS A 204 -6.84 3.95 23.66
C LYS A 204 -6.17 2.61 23.70
N ALA A 205 -5.27 2.32 22.73
CA ALA A 205 -4.64 1.01 22.61
C ALA A 205 -3.16 1.14 22.19
N THR A 206 -2.31 0.32 22.79
CA THR A 206 -0.94 0.09 22.34
C THR A 206 -0.95 -0.76 21.07
N PHE A 207 -0.08 -0.46 20.12
CA PHE A 207 0.03 -1.21 18.88
C PHE A 207 1.34 -2.01 18.83
N ILE A 208 1.26 -3.30 18.52
CA ILE A 208 2.41 -4.19 18.32
C ILE A 208 2.31 -4.81 16.92
N ALA A 209 3.37 -4.71 16.14
CA ALA A 209 3.50 -5.41 14.87
C ALA A 209 4.44 -6.61 15.03
N ILE A 210 3.99 -7.78 14.55
CA ILE A 210 4.76 -9.03 14.52
C ILE A 210 4.85 -9.47 13.06
N PRO A 211 5.85 -8.98 12.31
CA PRO A 211 6.00 -9.31 10.89
C PRO A 211 6.46 -10.76 10.71
N THR A 212 5.86 -11.45 9.74
CA THR A 212 6.21 -12.81 9.34
C THR A 212 6.86 -12.86 7.95
N THR A 213 6.92 -11.72 7.24
CA THR A 213 7.54 -11.58 5.94
C THR A 213 8.60 -10.49 5.97
N SER A 214 9.71 -10.72 5.29
CA SER A 214 10.76 -9.70 5.13
C SER A 214 10.51 -8.82 3.91
N GLY A 215 10.87 -7.54 4.00
CA GLY A 215 10.93 -6.62 2.86
C GLY A 215 9.76 -5.64 2.74
N THR A 216 8.61 -5.85 3.37
CA THR A 216 7.48 -4.92 3.28
C THR A 216 7.73 -3.61 4.03
N GLY A 217 8.38 -3.67 5.19
CA GLY A 217 8.63 -2.53 6.06
C GLY A 217 7.35 -1.94 6.69
N SER A 218 6.22 -2.64 6.58
CA SER A 218 4.93 -2.17 7.11
C SER A 218 4.99 -1.94 8.63
N GLU A 219 5.79 -2.72 9.34
CA GLU A 219 5.99 -2.64 10.80
C GLU A 219 6.68 -1.36 11.26
N VAL A 220 7.44 -0.68 10.38
CA VAL A 220 8.21 0.54 10.70
C VAL A 220 7.75 1.76 9.93
N THR A 221 6.77 1.64 9.04
CA THR A 221 6.24 2.76 8.25
C THR A 221 4.92 3.28 8.82
N SER A 222 4.67 4.57 8.61
CA SER A 222 3.37 5.21 8.92
C SER A 222 2.35 5.07 7.79
N PHE A 223 2.66 4.32 6.74
CA PHE A 223 1.77 4.08 5.61
C PHE A 223 0.99 2.78 5.79
N ALA A 224 -0.22 2.75 5.25
CA ALA A 224 -1.04 1.56 5.10
C ALA A 224 -1.61 1.53 3.68
N VAL A 225 -1.48 0.40 3.00
CA VAL A 225 -2.01 0.21 1.65
C VAL A 225 -3.35 -0.50 1.77
N ILE A 226 -4.43 0.21 1.46
CA ILE A 226 -5.81 -0.28 1.55
C ILE A 226 -6.49 -0.11 0.20
N THR A 227 -7.16 -1.15 -0.27
CA THR A 227 -7.83 -1.19 -1.57
C THR A 227 -9.28 -0.69 -1.46
N ASP A 228 -9.63 0.35 -2.22
CA ASP A 228 -11.01 0.76 -2.44
C ASP A 228 -11.57 -0.01 -3.66
N LYS A 229 -12.25 -1.13 -3.39
CA LYS A 229 -12.82 -1.99 -4.45
C LYS A 229 -13.89 -1.28 -5.28
N LYS A 230 -14.63 -0.33 -4.69
CA LYS A 230 -15.69 0.42 -5.37
C LYS A 230 -15.15 1.36 -6.44
N ARG A 231 -13.94 1.91 -6.20
CA ARG A 231 -13.29 2.85 -7.11
C ARG A 231 -12.15 2.22 -7.92
N GLY A 232 -11.78 0.96 -7.63
CA GLY A 232 -10.67 0.27 -8.29
C GLY A 232 -9.31 0.92 -8.04
N ILE A 233 -9.09 1.52 -6.86
CA ILE A 233 -7.85 2.18 -6.47
C ILE A 233 -7.26 1.57 -5.19
N LYS A 234 -5.94 1.76 -5.08
CA LYS A 234 -5.13 1.23 -3.99
C LYS A 234 -4.31 2.35 -3.35
#